data_268f53c8c4efc70abf8478ba7a0a3a7e
#
_entry.id   268f53c8c4efc70abf8478ba7a0a3a7e
#
_cell.length_a   1.000
_cell.length_b   1.000
_cell.length_c   1.000
_cell.angle_alpha   90.00
_cell.angle_beta   90.00
_cell.angle_gamma   90.00
#
_symmetry.space_group_name_H-M   'P 1'
#
loop_
_entity.id
_entity.type
_entity.pdbx_description
1 polymer ?
#
loop_
_entity_poly.entity_id
_entity_poly.type
_entity_poly.pdbx_seq_one_letter_code
_entity_poly.pdbx_strand_id
1 'polypeptide(L)'
;MLETLIFREIRYNGNNERFLKEIQQKVAENPEDIDALETLASTYHALKENGKAIEIYEKLVRLKPKDHEIRAFLGYLYYENEDLDKAEENLNKSLEISQLEPFVLFLLGNIYSRRGRISEAVDCYETAIFLDFDMYVAHIDFARKYEHMGRHKKALREYKAALEIDSRDEGLLEKINYIEKKCKMTKACDFEKEE
;
A
#
# COMPACT_ATOMS: atom_id res chain seq x y z
N MET A 1 0.07 -7.52 11.61
CA MET A 1 0.23 -6.05 11.75
C MET A 1 0.77 -5.36 10.50
N LEU A 2 0.40 -5.91 9.33
CA LEU A 2 0.76 -5.36 8.03
C LEU A 2 0.31 -3.91 7.87
N GLU A 3 -0.90 -3.57 8.33
CA GLU A 3 -1.46 -2.22 8.34
C GLU A 3 -0.53 -1.21 9.03
N THR A 4 0.02 -1.56 10.19
CA THR A 4 0.95 -0.71 10.93
C THR A 4 2.26 -0.47 10.17
N LEU A 5 2.73 -1.45 9.39
CA LEU A 5 3.93 -1.31 8.55
C LEU A 5 3.67 -0.39 7.35
N ILE A 6 2.49 -0.50 6.73
CA ILE A 6 2.11 0.28 5.54
C ILE A 6 1.89 1.75 5.88
N PHE A 7 1.20 2.04 7.00
CA PHE A 7 0.89 3.40 7.42
C PHE A 7 1.92 3.98 8.38
N ARG A 8 3.01 3.28 8.65
CA ARG A 8 4.10 3.80 9.47
C ARG A 8 4.73 4.99 8.77
N GLU A 9 4.44 6.19 9.26
CA GLU A 9 5.16 7.39 8.88
C GLU A 9 6.61 7.27 9.34
N ILE A 10 7.51 7.00 8.40
CA ILE A 10 8.92 7.18 8.66
C ILE A 10 9.16 8.69 8.58
N ARG A 11 9.16 9.35 9.74
CA ARG A 11 9.50 10.77 9.84
C ARG A 11 10.97 10.94 9.51
N TYR A 12 11.24 11.25 8.25
CA TYR A 12 12.58 11.61 7.81
C TYR A 12 12.88 13.05 8.18
N ASN A 13 13.63 13.26 9.23
CA ASN A 13 14.28 14.53 9.50
C ASN A 13 15.52 14.63 8.59
N GLY A 14 15.61 15.64 7.74
CA GLY A 14 16.71 16.17 6.91
C GLY A 14 18.06 15.44 6.70
N ASN A 15 18.23 14.21 7.15
CA ASN A 15 19.47 13.42 7.11
C ASN A 15 19.31 12.11 6.33
N ASN A 16 18.37 12.09 5.38
CA ASN A 16 17.91 10.87 4.68
C ASN A 16 19.01 10.19 3.87
N GLU A 17 19.86 10.98 3.21
CA GLU A 17 20.94 10.42 2.38
C GLU A 17 22.01 9.71 3.24
N ARG A 18 22.31 10.26 4.40
CA ARG A 18 23.29 9.66 5.32
C ARG A 18 22.74 8.36 5.90
N PHE A 19 21.50 8.37 6.36
CA PHE A 19 20.84 7.17 6.88
C PHE A 19 20.74 6.08 5.82
N LEU A 20 20.34 6.43 4.60
CA LEU A 20 20.29 5.48 3.48
C LEU A 20 21.67 4.86 3.20
N LYS A 21 22.73 5.65 3.19
CA LYS A 21 24.10 5.13 3.00
C LYS A 21 24.53 4.21 4.13
N GLU A 22 24.23 4.55 5.39
CA GLU A 22 24.53 3.73 6.55
C GLU A 22 23.84 2.35 6.49
N ILE A 23 22.54 2.32 6.10
CA ILE A 23 21.81 1.06 5.93
C ILE A 23 22.30 0.26 4.72
N GLN A 24 22.60 0.92 3.59
CA GLN A 24 23.20 0.27 2.43
C GLN A 24 24.53 -0.38 2.77
N GLN A 25 25.37 0.29 3.57
CA GLN A 25 26.63 -0.28 4.04
C GLN A 25 26.41 -1.52 4.91
N LYS A 26 25.47 -1.48 5.88
CA LYS A 26 25.12 -2.65 6.70
C LYS A 26 24.68 -3.85 5.86
N VAL A 27 23.83 -3.62 4.85
CA VAL A 27 23.41 -4.68 3.93
C VAL A 27 24.57 -5.17 3.06
N ALA A 28 25.53 -4.31 2.70
CA ALA A 28 26.72 -4.73 1.96
C ALA A 28 27.66 -5.58 2.82
N GLU A 29 27.80 -5.28 4.12
CA GLU A 29 28.60 -6.05 5.08
C GLU A 29 27.94 -7.40 5.43
N ASN A 30 26.62 -7.43 5.56
CA ASN A 30 25.84 -8.65 5.80
C ASN A 30 24.60 -8.70 4.87
N PRO A 31 24.73 -9.30 3.68
CA PRO A 31 23.62 -9.32 2.69
C PRO A 31 22.39 -10.10 3.09
N GLU A 32 22.45 -10.92 4.14
CA GLU A 32 21.33 -11.73 4.64
C GLU A 32 20.78 -11.21 5.97
N ASP A 33 21.21 -10.04 6.43
CA ASP A 33 20.68 -9.38 7.61
C ASP A 33 19.21 -8.93 7.34
N ILE A 34 18.28 -9.66 7.90
CA ILE A 34 16.85 -9.45 7.72
C ILE A 34 16.44 -8.04 8.17
N ASP A 35 16.87 -7.63 9.36
CA ASP A 35 16.49 -6.34 9.95
C ASP A 35 17.03 -5.17 9.12
N ALA A 36 18.27 -5.30 8.62
CA ALA A 36 18.88 -4.32 7.73
C ALA A 36 18.16 -4.27 6.37
N LEU A 37 17.77 -5.43 5.81
CA LEU A 37 17.01 -5.50 4.56
C LEU A 37 15.62 -4.90 4.71
N GLU A 38 14.87 -5.22 5.78
CA GLU A 38 13.55 -4.63 6.04
C GLU A 38 13.64 -3.10 6.23
N THR A 39 14.66 -2.64 6.95
CA THR A 39 14.91 -1.21 7.13
C THR A 39 15.25 -0.52 5.80
N LEU A 40 16.07 -1.14 4.97
CA LEU A 40 16.42 -0.59 3.65
C LEU A 40 15.21 -0.54 2.72
N ALA A 41 14.43 -1.61 2.67
CA ALA A 41 13.23 -1.70 1.84
C ALA A 41 12.16 -0.68 2.25
N SER A 42 11.90 -0.53 3.56
CA SER A 42 10.96 0.48 4.08
C SER A 42 11.46 1.90 3.80
N THR A 43 12.78 2.12 3.83
CA THR A 43 13.40 3.39 3.46
C THR A 43 13.15 3.71 1.99
N TYR A 44 13.39 2.76 1.07
CA TYR A 44 13.10 2.96 -0.35
C TYR A 44 11.61 3.19 -0.62
N HIS A 45 10.72 2.45 0.04
CA HIS A 45 9.28 2.69 -0.08
C HIS A 45 8.89 4.11 0.35
N ALA A 46 9.42 4.61 1.47
CA ALA A 46 9.18 5.98 1.92
C ALA A 46 9.75 7.05 0.95
N LEU A 47 10.86 6.73 0.27
CA LEU A 47 11.44 7.57 -0.79
C LEU A 47 10.71 7.44 -2.13
N LYS A 48 9.61 6.67 -2.21
CA LYS A 48 8.83 6.40 -3.43
C LYS A 48 9.61 5.60 -4.49
N GLU A 49 10.69 4.94 -4.09
CA GLU A 49 11.49 4.06 -4.93
C GLU A 49 10.95 2.62 -4.83
N ASN A 50 9.66 2.43 -5.18
CA ASN A 50 8.97 1.16 -5.01
C ASN A 50 9.68 -0.01 -5.71
N GLY A 51 10.28 0.21 -6.88
CA GLY A 51 11.04 -0.82 -7.59
C GLY A 51 12.16 -1.42 -6.74
N LYS A 52 12.97 -0.57 -6.09
CA LYS A 52 14.05 -1.04 -5.19
C LYS A 52 13.50 -1.71 -3.93
N ALA A 53 12.39 -1.22 -3.41
CA ALA A 53 11.73 -1.87 -2.27
C ALA A 53 11.25 -3.28 -2.64
N ILE A 54 10.64 -3.45 -3.82
CA ILE A 54 10.19 -4.75 -4.35
C ILE A 54 11.36 -5.73 -4.46
N GLU A 55 12.48 -5.33 -5.08
CA GLU A 55 13.67 -6.19 -5.22
C GLU A 55 14.16 -6.74 -3.87
N ILE A 56 14.14 -5.90 -2.82
CA ILE A 56 14.56 -6.31 -1.49
C ILE A 56 13.51 -7.23 -0.85
N TYR A 57 12.20 -6.94 -0.99
CA TYR A 57 11.16 -7.80 -0.45
C TYR A 57 11.10 -9.16 -1.17
N GLU A 58 11.39 -9.22 -2.47
CA GLU A 58 11.57 -10.50 -3.18
C GLU A 58 12.73 -11.32 -2.59
N LYS A 59 13.82 -10.66 -2.18
CA LYS A 59 14.92 -11.32 -1.47
C LYS A 59 14.50 -11.78 -0.08
N LEU A 60 13.79 -10.95 0.68
CA LEU A 60 13.26 -11.29 2.00
C LEU A 60 12.31 -12.51 1.96
N VAL A 61 11.43 -12.59 0.95
CA VAL A 61 10.55 -13.75 0.75
C VAL A 61 11.35 -15.04 0.48
N ARG A 62 12.51 -14.95 -0.20
CA ARG A 62 13.40 -16.11 -0.39
C ARG A 62 14.09 -16.53 0.91
N LEU A 63 14.50 -15.57 1.74
CA LEU A 63 15.14 -15.82 3.03
C LEU A 63 14.16 -16.34 4.09
N LYS A 64 12.93 -15.83 4.09
CA LYS A 64 11.85 -16.19 5.02
C LYS A 64 10.57 -16.63 4.27
N PRO A 65 10.54 -17.78 3.62
CA PRO A 65 9.43 -18.20 2.75
C PRO A 65 8.11 -18.44 3.49
N LYS A 66 8.14 -18.65 4.81
CA LYS A 66 6.97 -18.87 5.66
C LYS A 66 6.53 -17.63 6.44
N ASP A 67 7.13 -16.49 6.18
CA ASP A 67 6.73 -15.24 6.81
C ASP A 67 5.60 -14.60 5.98
N HIS A 68 4.37 -14.63 6.55
CA HIS A 68 3.19 -14.10 5.86
C HIS A 68 3.22 -12.58 5.77
N GLU A 69 3.79 -11.87 6.77
CA GLU A 69 3.83 -10.40 6.76
C GLU A 69 4.75 -9.87 5.66
N ILE A 70 5.96 -10.46 5.50
CA ILE A 70 6.89 -10.10 4.41
C ILE A 70 6.21 -10.34 3.05
N ARG A 71 5.51 -11.44 2.89
CA ARG A 71 4.83 -11.78 1.65
C ARG A 71 3.64 -10.86 1.38
N ALA A 72 2.86 -10.55 2.41
CA ALA A 72 1.75 -9.60 2.30
C ALA A 72 2.24 -8.20 1.94
N PHE A 73 3.36 -7.76 2.52
CA PHE A 73 3.93 -6.45 2.19
C PHE A 73 4.47 -6.40 0.74
N LEU A 74 5.07 -7.49 0.26
CA LEU A 74 5.44 -7.59 -1.16
C LEU A 74 4.20 -7.50 -2.07
N GLY A 75 3.12 -8.19 -1.73
CA GLY A 75 1.84 -8.09 -2.44
C GLY A 75 1.29 -6.66 -2.44
N TYR A 76 1.38 -5.97 -1.30
CA TYR A 76 1.01 -4.57 -1.21
C TYR A 76 1.89 -3.66 -2.10
N LEU A 77 3.20 -3.86 -2.14
CA LEU A 77 4.09 -3.08 -3.01
C LEU A 77 3.76 -3.28 -4.49
N TYR A 78 3.43 -4.51 -4.91
CA TYR A 78 2.96 -4.76 -6.26
C TYR A 78 1.60 -4.09 -6.54
N TYR A 79 0.68 -4.10 -5.57
CA TYR A 79 -0.59 -3.36 -5.68
C TYR A 79 -0.36 -1.85 -5.86
N GLU A 80 0.55 -1.25 -5.09
CA GLU A 80 0.96 0.15 -5.23
C GLU A 80 1.54 0.45 -6.63
N ASN A 81 2.26 -0.53 -7.19
CA ASN A 81 2.92 -0.42 -8.50
C ASN A 81 2.00 -0.84 -9.67
N GLU A 82 0.71 -1.07 -9.40
CA GLU A 82 -0.30 -1.49 -10.38
C GLU A 82 -0.07 -2.87 -11.03
N ASP A 83 0.90 -3.66 -10.55
CA ASP A 83 1.11 -5.06 -10.96
C ASP A 83 0.14 -5.98 -10.20
N LEU A 84 -1.12 -5.96 -10.63
CA LEU A 84 -2.20 -6.66 -9.93
C LEU A 84 -2.05 -8.18 -9.96
N ASP A 85 -1.35 -8.74 -10.96
CA ASP A 85 -1.14 -10.19 -11.05
C ASP A 85 -0.20 -10.67 -9.95
N LYS A 86 0.94 -10.00 -9.80
CA LYS A 86 1.89 -10.32 -8.74
C LYS A 86 1.36 -9.93 -7.36
N ALA A 87 0.57 -8.87 -7.28
CA ALA A 87 -0.10 -8.49 -6.04
C ALA A 87 -1.02 -9.62 -5.56
N GLU A 88 -1.95 -10.07 -6.41
CA GLU A 88 -2.87 -11.16 -6.10
C GLU A 88 -2.13 -12.44 -5.72
N GLU A 89 -1.10 -12.83 -6.48
CA GLU A 89 -0.29 -14.02 -6.19
C GLU A 89 0.33 -13.98 -4.79
N ASN A 90 0.99 -12.87 -4.43
CA ASN A 90 1.67 -12.75 -3.15
C ASN A 90 0.71 -12.62 -1.98
N LEU A 91 -0.41 -11.90 -2.14
CA LEU A 91 -1.45 -11.79 -1.12
C LEU A 91 -2.13 -13.14 -0.84
N ASN A 92 -2.46 -13.91 -1.89
CA ASN A 92 -3.01 -15.26 -1.71
C ASN A 92 -2.03 -16.20 -1.01
N LYS A 93 -0.74 -16.17 -1.39
CA LYS A 93 0.29 -16.95 -0.70
C LYS A 93 0.49 -16.52 0.76
N SER A 94 0.23 -15.25 1.10
CA SER A 94 0.20 -14.80 2.50
C SER A 94 -0.95 -15.45 3.26
N LEU A 95 -2.17 -15.48 2.67
CA LEU A 95 -3.34 -16.12 3.27
C LEU A 95 -3.21 -17.64 3.40
N GLU A 96 -2.43 -18.31 2.54
CA GLU A 96 -2.11 -19.73 2.72
C GLU A 96 -1.32 -20.00 4.01
N ILE A 97 -0.56 -19.01 4.48
CA ILE A 97 0.24 -19.11 5.71
C ILE A 97 -0.55 -18.62 6.92
N SER A 98 -1.22 -17.48 6.80
CA SER A 98 -2.08 -16.89 7.84
C SER A 98 -3.43 -16.52 7.23
N GLN A 99 -4.45 -17.32 7.54
CA GLN A 99 -5.75 -17.27 6.84
C GLN A 99 -6.62 -16.06 7.20
N LEU A 100 -6.38 -15.42 8.33
CA LEU A 100 -7.25 -14.37 8.90
C LEU A 100 -6.51 -13.03 9.01
N GLU A 101 -6.11 -12.51 7.84
CA GLU A 101 -5.45 -11.20 7.73
C GLU A 101 -6.41 -10.20 7.06
N PRO A 102 -7.18 -9.42 7.85
CA PRO A 102 -8.27 -8.59 7.31
C PRO A 102 -7.77 -7.56 6.29
N PHE A 103 -6.58 -6.99 6.50
CA PHE A 103 -6.01 -6.04 5.56
C PHE A 103 -5.60 -6.68 4.22
N VAL A 104 -5.13 -7.92 4.25
CA VAL A 104 -4.82 -8.70 3.02
C VAL A 104 -6.11 -9.00 2.25
N LEU A 105 -7.17 -9.39 2.95
CA LEU A 105 -8.50 -9.59 2.36
C LEU A 105 -9.04 -8.31 1.73
N PHE A 106 -8.91 -7.17 2.41
CA PHE A 106 -9.29 -5.87 1.87
C PHE A 106 -8.53 -5.54 0.56
N LEU A 107 -7.21 -5.77 0.51
CA LEU A 107 -6.42 -5.56 -0.71
C LEU A 107 -6.84 -6.49 -1.85
N LEU A 108 -7.12 -7.77 -1.56
CA LEU A 108 -7.63 -8.72 -2.56
C LEU A 108 -9.00 -8.30 -3.06
N GLY A 109 -9.90 -7.86 -2.17
CA GLY A 109 -11.19 -7.30 -2.54
C GLY A 109 -11.06 -6.13 -3.53
N ASN A 110 -10.12 -5.21 -3.27
CA ASN A 110 -9.82 -4.10 -4.17
C ASN A 110 -9.29 -4.58 -5.54
N ILE A 111 -8.42 -5.61 -5.56
CA ILE A 111 -7.90 -6.20 -6.80
C ILE A 111 -9.03 -6.84 -7.59
N TYR A 112 -9.87 -7.67 -6.95
CA TYR A 112 -10.98 -8.37 -7.58
C TYR A 112 -12.03 -7.38 -8.12
N SER A 113 -12.38 -6.37 -7.36
CA SER A 113 -13.28 -5.29 -7.79
C SER A 113 -12.76 -4.60 -9.06
N ARG A 114 -11.47 -4.23 -9.09
CA ARG A 114 -10.84 -3.60 -10.27
C ARG A 114 -10.82 -4.49 -11.50
N ARG A 115 -10.86 -5.82 -11.32
CA ARG A 115 -10.92 -6.82 -12.42
C ARG A 115 -12.33 -7.21 -12.79
N GLY A 116 -13.36 -6.63 -12.16
CA GLY A 116 -14.76 -6.98 -12.38
C GLY A 116 -15.17 -8.35 -11.80
N ARG A 117 -14.32 -8.95 -10.97
CA ARG A 117 -14.62 -10.20 -10.23
C ARG A 117 -15.43 -9.87 -8.97
N ILE A 118 -16.65 -9.40 -9.17
CA ILE A 118 -17.45 -8.76 -8.11
C ILE A 118 -17.81 -9.74 -6.98
N SER A 119 -18.16 -10.98 -7.28
CA SER A 119 -18.50 -11.98 -6.24
C SER A 119 -17.32 -12.18 -5.29
N GLU A 120 -16.12 -12.39 -5.83
CA GLU A 120 -14.91 -12.63 -5.04
C GLU A 120 -14.49 -11.38 -4.25
N ALA A 121 -14.72 -10.19 -4.81
CA ALA A 121 -14.49 -8.94 -4.08
C ALA A 121 -15.41 -8.83 -2.86
N VAL A 122 -16.70 -9.14 -3.04
CA VAL A 122 -17.69 -9.13 -1.93
C VAL A 122 -17.30 -10.13 -0.85
N ASP A 123 -16.96 -11.37 -1.21
CA ASP A 123 -16.55 -12.41 -0.25
C ASP A 123 -15.33 -11.95 0.59
N CYS A 124 -14.36 -11.30 -0.05
CA CYS A 124 -13.17 -10.76 0.64
C CYS A 124 -13.55 -9.62 1.59
N TYR A 125 -14.40 -8.68 1.15
CA TYR A 125 -14.82 -7.55 2.00
C TYR A 125 -15.69 -8.00 3.16
N GLU A 126 -16.65 -8.90 2.95
CA GLU A 126 -17.48 -9.45 4.02
C GLU A 126 -16.64 -10.18 5.08
N THR A 127 -15.64 -10.95 4.62
CA THR A 127 -14.73 -11.62 5.56
C THR A 127 -13.88 -10.61 6.33
N ALA A 128 -13.38 -9.56 5.68
CA ALA A 128 -12.63 -8.51 6.37
C ALA A 128 -13.48 -7.79 7.41
N ILE A 129 -14.72 -7.43 7.07
CA ILE A 129 -15.68 -6.80 7.99
C ILE A 129 -16.01 -7.73 9.16
N PHE A 130 -16.21 -9.02 8.91
CA PHE A 130 -16.44 -10.01 9.96
C PHE A 130 -15.27 -10.09 10.96
N LEU A 131 -14.06 -9.74 10.53
CA LEU A 131 -12.85 -9.62 11.34
C LEU A 131 -12.65 -8.22 11.94
N ASP A 132 -13.72 -7.44 12.07
CA ASP A 132 -13.74 -6.07 12.63
C ASP A 132 -12.84 -5.08 11.85
N PHE A 133 -12.64 -5.27 10.54
CA PHE A 133 -11.86 -4.36 9.73
C PHE A 133 -12.67 -3.15 9.28
N ASP A 134 -12.17 -1.97 9.61
CA ASP A 134 -12.81 -0.70 9.21
C ASP A 134 -12.36 -0.26 7.81
N MET A 135 -13.15 -0.62 6.81
CA MET A 135 -12.89 -0.29 5.41
C MET A 135 -12.95 1.22 5.14
N TYR A 136 -13.81 1.98 5.84
CA TYR A 136 -13.88 3.42 5.69
C TYR A 136 -12.56 4.07 6.11
N VAL A 137 -12.07 3.73 7.30
CA VAL A 137 -10.79 4.22 7.82
C VAL A 137 -9.64 3.82 6.88
N ALA A 138 -9.62 2.58 6.40
CA ALA A 138 -8.58 2.13 5.48
C ALA A 138 -8.53 2.95 4.18
N HIS A 139 -9.68 3.22 3.55
CA HIS A 139 -9.73 4.08 2.37
C HIS A 139 -9.29 5.52 2.67
N ILE A 140 -9.68 6.09 3.80
CA ILE A 140 -9.23 7.43 4.23
C ILE A 140 -7.70 7.46 4.40
N ASP A 141 -7.10 6.46 5.03
CA ASP A 141 -5.66 6.41 5.28
C ASP A 141 -4.88 6.23 3.97
N PHE A 142 -5.36 5.40 3.03
CA PHE A 142 -4.79 5.32 1.70
C PHE A 142 -4.90 6.65 0.94
N ALA A 143 -6.06 7.29 0.99
CA ALA A 143 -6.27 8.56 0.32
C ALA A 143 -5.32 9.64 0.85
N ARG A 144 -5.17 9.77 2.17
CA ARG A 144 -4.23 10.69 2.81
C ARG A 144 -2.78 10.40 2.42
N LYS A 145 -2.40 9.11 2.41
CA LYS A 145 -1.08 8.69 1.97
C LYS A 145 -0.81 9.09 0.52
N TYR A 146 -1.74 8.80 -0.40
CA TYR A 146 -1.60 9.18 -1.80
C TYR A 146 -1.57 10.69 -2.00
N GLU A 147 -2.38 11.44 -1.26
CA GLU A 147 -2.37 12.91 -1.30
C GLU A 147 -1.01 13.46 -0.87
N HIS A 148 -0.45 12.94 0.25
CA HIS A 148 0.88 13.32 0.72
C HIS A 148 1.99 12.98 -0.30
N MET A 149 1.82 11.88 -1.03
CA MET A 149 2.72 11.50 -2.12
C MET A 149 2.53 12.31 -3.41
N GLY A 150 1.52 13.21 -3.46
CA GLY A 150 1.16 13.96 -4.67
C GLY A 150 0.45 13.12 -5.72
N ARG A 151 0.02 11.90 -5.41
CA ARG A 151 -0.72 11.00 -6.31
C ARG A 151 -2.22 11.30 -6.24
N HIS A 152 -2.62 12.45 -6.77
CA HIS A 152 -3.98 12.98 -6.59
C HIS A 152 -5.08 12.11 -7.21
N LYS A 153 -4.84 11.46 -8.35
CA LYS A 153 -5.81 10.52 -8.96
C LYS A 153 -6.08 9.33 -8.04
N LYS A 154 -5.02 8.72 -7.48
CA LYS A 154 -5.17 7.61 -6.53
C LYS A 154 -5.85 8.08 -5.25
N ALA A 155 -5.48 9.24 -4.71
CA ALA A 155 -6.14 9.82 -3.54
C ALA A 155 -7.64 10.03 -3.77
N LEU A 156 -8.04 10.59 -4.92
CA LEU A 156 -9.46 10.79 -5.27
C LEU A 156 -10.22 9.47 -5.37
N ARG A 157 -9.62 8.42 -5.91
CA ARG A 157 -10.24 7.10 -5.99
C ARG A 157 -10.56 6.57 -4.60
N GLU A 158 -9.60 6.63 -3.69
CA GLU A 158 -9.78 6.14 -2.32
C GLU A 158 -10.77 7.00 -1.53
N TYR A 159 -10.72 8.34 -1.64
CA TYR A 159 -11.72 9.20 -1.01
C TYR A 159 -13.14 8.94 -1.52
N LYS A 160 -13.32 8.66 -2.82
CA LYS A 160 -14.62 8.31 -3.39
C LYS A 160 -15.11 6.96 -2.86
N ALA A 161 -14.23 5.97 -2.75
CA ALA A 161 -14.59 4.67 -2.15
C ALA A 161 -15.02 4.83 -0.68
N ALA A 162 -14.33 5.66 0.11
CA ALA A 162 -14.78 5.98 1.47
C ALA A 162 -16.16 6.66 1.49
N LEU A 163 -16.42 7.59 0.57
CA LEU A 163 -17.72 8.26 0.47
C LEU A 163 -18.85 7.32 0.05
N GLU A 164 -18.56 6.26 -0.70
CA GLU A 164 -19.54 5.21 -1.01
C GLU A 164 -19.95 4.42 0.24
N ILE A 165 -19.05 4.26 1.22
CA ILE A 165 -19.33 3.60 2.50
C ILE A 165 -20.13 4.51 3.42
N ASP A 166 -19.74 5.78 3.59
CA ASP A 166 -20.52 6.79 4.31
C ASP A 166 -20.82 8.01 3.43
N SER A 167 -21.92 7.93 2.70
CA SER A 167 -22.37 8.98 1.78
C SER A 167 -22.81 10.29 2.46
N ARG A 168 -22.88 10.32 3.80
CA ARG A 168 -23.28 11.49 4.60
C ARG A 168 -22.09 12.29 5.11
N ASP A 169 -20.88 11.88 4.84
CA ASP A 169 -19.69 12.64 5.22
C ASP A 169 -19.52 13.88 4.32
N GLU A 170 -20.15 14.99 4.74
CA GLU A 170 -20.06 16.27 4.02
C GLU A 170 -18.63 16.79 3.96
N GLY A 171 -17.81 16.58 5.01
CA GLY A 171 -16.42 17.00 5.04
C GLY A 171 -15.57 16.27 3.98
N LEU A 172 -15.85 14.99 3.80
CA LEU A 172 -15.20 14.19 2.76
C LEU A 172 -15.63 14.62 1.35
N LEU A 173 -16.91 14.93 1.16
CA LEU A 173 -17.42 15.46 -0.10
C LEU A 173 -16.78 16.80 -0.46
N GLU A 174 -16.66 17.72 0.50
CA GLU A 174 -15.96 19.00 0.31
C GLU A 174 -14.48 18.78 -0.07
N LYS A 175 -13.82 17.83 0.60
CA LYS A 175 -12.41 17.47 0.33
C LYS A 175 -12.23 16.95 -1.10
N ILE A 176 -13.09 16.05 -1.56
CA ILE A 176 -13.09 15.52 -2.94
C ILE A 176 -13.24 16.68 -3.94
N ASN A 177 -14.23 17.53 -3.75
CA ASN A 177 -14.48 18.68 -4.63
C ASN A 177 -13.29 19.64 -4.67
N TYR A 178 -12.64 19.88 -3.53
CA TYR A 178 -11.43 20.71 -3.48
C TYR A 178 -10.28 20.11 -4.31
N ILE A 179 -10.00 18.82 -4.16
CA ILE A 179 -8.92 18.15 -4.89
C ILE A 179 -9.22 18.11 -6.38
N GLU A 180 -10.46 17.79 -6.78
CA GLU A 180 -10.87 17.80 -8.19
C GLU A 180 -10.70 19.19 -8.84
N LYS A 181 -11.10 20.24 -8.12
CA LYS A 181 -10.91 21.61 -8.59
C LYS A 181 -9.42 21.96 -8.74
N LYS A 182 -8.61 21.59 -7.76
CA LYS A 182 -7.15 21.79 -7.80
C LYS A 182 -6.52 21.07 -8.99
N CYS A 183 -6.88 19.82 -9.24
CA CYS A 183 -6.41 19.04 -10.38
C CYS A 183 -6.72 19.73 -11.72
N LYS A 184 -7.96 20.22 -11.90
CA LYS A 184 -8.38 20.92 -13.12
C LYS A 184 -7.62 22.24 -13.33
N MET A 185 -7.33 22.98 -12.26
CA MET A 185 -6.64 24.28 -12.35
C MET A 185 -5.14 24.15 -12.63
N THR A 186 -4.49 23.16 -12.05
CA THR A 186 -3.02 23.02 -12.07
C THR A 186 -2.53 21.99 -13.09
N LYS A 187 -3.44 21.28 -13.78
CA LYS A 187 -3.13 20.08 -14.57
C LYS A 187 -2.30 19.05 -13.77
N ALA A 188 -2.31 19.13 -12.44
CA ALA A 188 -1.50 18.28 -11.57
C ALA A 188 -1.81 16.79 -11.75
N CYS A 189 -3.05 16.46 -12.14
CA CYS A 189 -3.45 15.09 -12.41
C CYS A 189 -3.09 14.59 -13.84
N ASP A 190 -2.71 15.47 -14.77
CA ASP A 190 -2.36 15.07 -16.14
C ASP A 190 -0.96 14.46 -16.23
N PHE A 191 -0.10 14.76 -15.24
CA PHE A 191 1.28 14.25 -15.17
C PHE A 191 1.40 12.93 -14.39
N GLU A 192 0.34 12.48 -13.75
CA GLU A 192 0.29 11.13 -13.23
C GLU A 192 0.11 10.18 -14.42
N LYS A 193 1.23 9.68 -14.96
CA LYS A 193 1.19 8.62 -15.96
C LYS A 193 0.39 7.45 -15.39
N GLU A 194 -0.53 6.95 -16.19
CA GLU A 194 -1.05 5.59 -16.02
C GLU A 194 0.14 4.65 -16.34
N GLU A 195 0.96 4.34 -15.30
CA GLU A 195 1.97 3.29 -15.36
C GLU A 195 1.31 1.97 -14.99
#